data_fa988c9d523733eef322c7b94d682700
#
_entry.id   fa988c9d523733eef322c7b94d682700
#
_cell.length_a   1.000
_cell.length_b   1.000
_cell.length_c   1.000
_cell.angle_alpha   90.00
_cell.angle_beta   90.00
_cell.angle_gamma   90.00
#
_symmetry.space_group_name_H-M   'P 1'
#
loop_
_entity.id
_entity.type
_entity.pdbx_description
1 polymer ?
#
loop_
_entity_poly.entity_id
_entity_poly.type
_entity_poly.pdbx_seq_one_letter_code
_entity_poly.pdbx_strand_id
1 'polypeptide(L)'
;ITVDGRPFYSISTFLENIHGNFLYRTYSASNGWSLWVMNGQQTNIPADFAPVEAIQCRFAGPVNNDYDIYYTTTLSNGEQTGWAKNGETCGTMNAGLYITGYRLAFFRKGDVPDVSFENTVVSAHPDGIQYIDGAMRYIHGDGSNFTGWGWIGNDRYYFVDSYPVTGWQYIDGYK
;
A
#
# COMPACT_ATOMS: atom_id res chain seq x y z
N ILE A 1 -4.33 13.85 -1.37
CA ILE A 1 -5.08 13.50 -2.60
C ILE A 1 -5.69 12.13 -2.37
N THR A 2 -6.97 11.99 -2.58
CA THR A 2 -7.72 10.72 -2.50
C THR A 2 -8.58 10.60 -3.75
N VAL A 3 -8.81 9.38 -4.24
CA VAL A 3 -9.59 9.09 -5.44
C VAL A 3 -10.60 8.00 -5.10
N ASP A 4 -11.69 8.33 -4.41
CA ASP A 4 -12.89 7.50 -4.17
C ASP A 4 -12.70 5.95 -4.30
N GLY A 5 -11.61 5.42 -3.69
CA GLY A 5 -11.23 4.00 -3.77
C GLY A 5 -10.69 3.52 -5.12
N ARG A 6 -10.52 4.40 -6.11
CA ARG A 6 -9.97 4.02 -7.42
C ARG A 6 -8.44 3.96 -7.38
N PRO A 7 -7.82 3.05 -8.16
CA PRO A 7 -6.38 2.97 -8.25
C PRO A 7 -5.77 4.18 -8.97
N PHE A 8 -4.57 4.57 -8.55
CA PHE A 8 -3.68 5.39 -9.36
C PHE A 8 -2.94 4.50 -10.36
N TYR A 9 -2.77 4.98 -11.57
CA TYR A 9 -1.91 4.34 -12.59
C TYR A 9 -0.62 5.14 -12.84
N SER A 10 -0.64 6.39 -12.45
CA SER A 10 0.50 7.30 -12.48
C SER A 10 0.26 8.47 -11.53
N ILE A 11 1.31 9.20 -11.22
CA ILE A 11 1.25 10.40 -10.39
C ILE A 11 1.95 11.53 -11.14
N SER A 12 1.33 12.71 -11.10
CA SER A 12 1.94 13.98 -11.45
C SER A 12 1.65 14.96 -10.32
N THR A 13 2.69 15.48 -9.70
CA THR A 13 2.55 16.42 -8.59
C THR A 13 3.70 17.42 -8.57
N PHE A 14 3.43 18.62 -8.13
CA PHE A 14 4.45 19.66 -8.01
C PHE A 14 4.24 20.46 -6.72
N LEU A 15 5.29 21.14 -6.30
CA LEU A 15 5.28 22.02 -5.15
C LEU A 15 5.64 23.42 -5.62
N GLU A 16 4.83 24.39 -5.20
CA GLU A 16 5.10 25.80 -5.49
C GLU A 16 6.02 26.41 -4.44
N ASN A 17 6.78 27.43 -4.85
CA ASN A 17 7.61 28.24 -3.95
C ASN A 17 8.70 27.46 -3.20
N ILE A 18 9.18 26.34 -3.74
CA ILE A 18 10.37 25.65 -3.23
C ILE A 18 11.61 26.01 -4.05
N HIS A 19 12.74 26.22 -3.36
CA HIS A 19 14.02 26.46 -4.02
C HIS A 19 14.78 25.14 -4.21
N GLY A 20 14.41 24.38 -5.23
CA GLY A 20 14.95 23.06 -5.53
C GLY A 20 13.99 22.19 -6.30
N ASN A 21 14.18 20.88 -6.24
CA ASN A 21 13.37 19.92 -6.96
C ASN A 21 12.66 18.96 -6.00
N PHE A 22 11.41 18.68 -6.29
CA PHE A 22 10.65 17.59 -5.72
C PHE A 22 10.67 16.41 -6.69
N LEU A 23 11.30 15.31 -6.27
CA LEU A 23 11.42 14.07 -7.04
C LEU A 23 10.50 13.01 -6.48
N TYR A 24 9.90 12.23 -7.37
CA TYR A 24 9.06 11.11 -6.99
C TYR A 24 9.10 10.00 -8.04
N ARG A 25 8.75 8.80 -7.63
CA ARG A 25 8.55 7.64 -8.49
C ARG A 25 7.49 6.71 -7.92
N THR A 26 6.95 5.84 -8.78
CA THR A 26 5.91 4.88 -8.45
C THR A 26 6.38 3.46 -8.70
N TYR A 27 5.83 2.52 -7.92
CA TYR A 27 6.00 1.08 -8.11
C TYR A 27 4.69 0.44 -8.55
N SER A 28 4.75 -0.49 -9.48
CA SER A 28 3.66 -1.40 -9.84
C SER A 28 4.19 -2.82 -9.93
N ALA A 29 3.36 -3.83 -9.62
CA ALA A 29 3.79 -5.23 -9.58
C ALA A 29 4.37 -5.72 -10.92
N SER A 30 3.79 -5.31 -12.04
CA SER A 30 4.20 -5.77 -13.38
C SER A 30 5.46 -5.09 -13.93
N ASN A 31 5.76 -3.85 -13.52
CA ASN A 31 6.83 -3.05 -14.12
C ASN A 31 7.93 -2.65 -13.14
N GLY A 32 7.74 -2.93 -11.84
CA GLY A 32 8.66 -2.45 -10.81
C GLY A 32 8.63 -0.94 -10.64
N TRP A 33 9.75 -0.35 -10.25
CA TRP A 33 9.89 1.09 -10.07
C TRP A 33 9.95 1.83 -11.40
N SER A 34 9.15 2.90 -11.53
CA SER A 34 9.32 3.89 -12.60
C SER A 34 10.67 4.63 -12.46
N LEU A 35 11.08 5.33 -13.50
CA LEU A 35 12.15 6.32 -13.37
C LEU A 35 11.72 7.44 -12.42
N TRP A 36 12.71 8.08 -11.77
CA TRP A 36 12.48 9.29 -11.03
C TRP A 36 12.06 10.43 -11.98
N VAL A 37 10.95 11.07 -11.64
CA VAL A 37 10.47 12.29 -12.30
C VAL A 37 10.44 13.43 -11.30
N MET A 38 10.28 14.68 -11.77
CA MET A 38 10.31 15.86 -10.91
C MET A 38 9.29 16.91 -11.32
N ASN A 39 8.87 17.72 -10.35
CA ASN A 39 8.20 19.01 -10.55
C ASN A 39 7.05 18.98 -11.58
N GLY A 40 6.09 18.13 -11.38
CA GLY A 40 4.90 18.02 -12.23
C GLY A 40 5.03 17.09 -13.43
N GLN A 41 6.19 16.47 -13.65
CA GLN A 41 6.31 15.43 -14.67
C GLN A 41 5.50 14.19 -14.24
N GLN A 42 4.84 13.55 -15.18
CA GLN A 42 4.06 12.35 -14.93
C GLN A 42 4.97 11.12 -14.83
N THR A 43 4.75 10.27 -13.81
CA THR A 43 5.37 8.95 -13.78
C THR A 43 4.83 8.06 -14.90
N ASN A 44 5.60 7.05 -15.30
CA ASN A 44 5.19 6.15 -16.37
C ASN A 44 3.87 5.43 -16.02
N ILE A 45 2.96 5.32 -17.00
CA ILE A 45 1.78 4.46 -16.93
C ILE A 45 2.19 3.10 -17.45
N PRO A 46 2.04 2.01 -16.65
CA PRO A 46 2.29 0.67 -17.14
C PRO A 46 1.43 0.32 -18.37
N ALA A 47 1.99 -0.41 -19.33
CA ALA A 47 1.28 -0.79 -20.54
C ALA A 47 0.05 -1.68 -20.29
N ASP A 48 0.08 -2.44 -19.20
CA ASP A 48 -1.01 -3.30 -18.71
C ASP A 48 -1.95 -2.59 -17.73
N PHE A 49 -1.75 -1.27 -17.53
CA PHE A 49 -2.49 -0.48 -16.54
C PHE A 49 -2.43 -1.07 -15.13
N ALA A 50 -1.30 -1.69 -14.76
CA ALA A 50 -1.10 -2.12 -13.38
C ALA A 50 -1.17 -0.93 -12.42
N PRO A 51 -1.93 -1.04 -11.33
CA PRO A 51 -2.10 0.06 -10.38
C PRO A 51 -0.80 0.36 -9.64
N VAL A 52 -0.69 1.59 -9.14
CA VAL A 52 0.42 2.01 -8.27
C VAL A 52 0.25 1.37 -6.89
N GLU A 53 1.26 0.61 -6.47
CA GLU A 53 1.30 -0.06 -5.16
C GLU A 53 2.15 0.70 -4.15
N ALA A 54 3.24 1.34 -4.58
CA ALA A 54 4.10 2.13 -3.69
C ALA A 54 4.62 3.41 -4.35
N ILE A 55 5.01 4.35 -3.51
CA ILE A 55 5.64 5.60 -3.90
C ILE A 55 6.95 5.83 -3.15
N GLN A 56 7.84 6.58 -3.75
CA GLN A 56 8.99 7.19 -3.09
C GLN A 56 9.04 8.67 -3.48
N CYS A 57 9.31 9.52 -2.48
CA CYS A 57 9.38 10.97 -2.65
C CYS A 57 10.62 11.52 -1.95
N ARG A 58 11.31 12.48 -2.59
CA ARG A 58 12.47 13.15 -1.98
C ARG A 58 12.69 14.54 -2.54
N PHE A 59 13.42 15.34 -1.81
CA PHE A 59 13.94 16.60 -2.31
C PHE A 59 15.33 16.47 -2.95
N ALA A 60 15.66 17.40 -3.82
CA ALA A 60 17.02 17.61 -4.34
C ALA A 60 17.31 19.10 -4.53
N GLY A 61 18.60 19.47 -4.44
CA GLY A 61 19.02 20.85 -4.46
C GLY A 61 18.88 21.55 -3.10
N PRO A 62 18.89 22.88 -3.05
CA PRO A 62 18.92 23.66 -1.80
C PRO A 62 17.82 23.30 -0.82
N VAL A 63 16.58 23.06 -1.27
CA VAL A 63 15.45 22.68 -0.40
C VAL A 63 15.76 21.48 0.49
N ASN A 64 16.59 20.54 0.00
CA ASN A 64 16.97 19.34 0.75
C ASN A 64 17.91 19.65 1.95
N ASN A 65 18.50 20.85 2.00
CA ASN A 65 19.30 21.27 3.16
C ASN A 65 18.43 21.78 4.30
N ASP A 66 17.26 22.31 3.98
CA ASP A 66 16.39 23.02 4.93
C ASP A 66 15.19 22.20 5.40
N TYR A 67 14.72 21.24 4.56
CA TYR A 67 13.49 20.48 4.81
C TYR A 67 13.66 18.99 4.60
N ASP A 68 12.91 18.23 5.39
CA ASP A 68 12.61 16.82 5.19
C ASP A 68 11.18 16.67 4.63
N ILE A 69 10.99 15.72 3.71
CA ILE A 69 9.67 15.35 3.21
C ILE A 69 9.22 14.04 3.87
N TYR A 70 7.99 14.05 4.36
CA TYR A 70 7.29 12.89 4.91
C TYR A 70 6.06 12.58 4.08
N TYR A 71 5.72 11.31 3.95
CA TYR A 71 4.55 10.88 3.20
C TYR A 71 3.98 9.56 3.71
N THR A 72 2.67 9.42 3.53
CA THR A 72 1.90 8.21 3.86
C THR A 72 0.92 7.93 2.74
N THR A 73 0.48 6.68 2.62
CA THR A 73 -0.49 6.23 1.61
C THR A 73 -1.71 5.59 2.25
N THR A 74 -2.84 5.67 1.56
CA THR A 74 -4.05 4.91 1.84
C THR A 74 -4.16 3.79 0.80
N LEU A 75 -4.38 2.59 1.26
CA LEU A 75 -4.44 1.38 0.43
C LEU A 75 -5.89 1.03 0.04
N SER A 76 -6.04 0.14 -0.93
CA SER A 76 -7.35 -0.27 -1.47
C SER A 76 -8.27 -0.98 -0.45
N ASN A 77 -7.69 -1.54 0.61
CA ASN A 77 -8.43 -2.13 1.74
C ASN A 77 -8.82 -1.08 2.81
N GLY A 78 -8.49 0.20 2.60
CA GLY A 78 -8.74 1.29 3.54
C GLY A 78 -7.65 1.49 4.61
N GLU A 79 -6.66 0.61 4.67
CA GLU A 79 -5.53 0.73 5.59
C GLU A 79 -4.65 1.93 5.24
N GLN A 80 -4.09 2.58 6.25
CA GLN A 80 -3.12 3.67 6.09
C GLN A 80 -1.74 3.17 6.52
N THR A 81 -0.73 3.41 5.67
CA THR A 81 0.66 3.12 6.02
C THR A 81 1.19 4.06 7.09
N GLY A 82 2.25 3.68 7.75
CA GLY A 82 3.08 4.64 8.49
C GLY A 82 3.71 5.69 7.56
N TRP A 83 4.32 6.71 8.15
CA TRP A 83 4.95 7.80 7.40
C TRP A 83 6.39 7.44 7.00
N ALA A 84 6.64 7.42 5.72
CA ALA A 84 7.98 7.31 5.14
C ALA A 84 8.64 8.69 5.00
N LYS A 85 9.97 8.69 4.90
CA LYS A 85 10.78 9.91 4.87
C LYS A 85 11.78 9.86 3.72
N ASN A 86 11.99 10.98 3.03
CA ASN A 86 13.17 11.27 2.17
C ASN A 86 13.61 10.14 1.20
N GLY A 87 12.68 9.51 0.50
CA GLY A 87 12.98 8.46 -0.48
C GLY A 87 12.78 7.04 0.04
N GLU A 88 12.36 6.86 1.28
CA GLU A 88 11.91 5.55 1.78
C GLU A 88 10.66 5.08 1.01
N THR A 89 10.46 3.77 0.96
CA THR A 89 9.28 3.21 0.30
C THR A 89 8.04 3.38 1.18
N CYS A 90 6.92 3.78 0.56
CA CYS A 90 5.62 3.90 1.22
C CYS A 90 4.53 3.27 0.34
N GLY A 91 3.81 2.31 0.89
CA GLY A 91 2.77 1.57 0.17
C GLY A 91 2.87 0.06 0.37
N THR A 92 2.70 -0.69 -0.73
CA THR A 92 2.87 -2.15 -0.75
C THR A 92 3.82 -2.54 -1.88
N MET A 93 4.26 -3.80 -1.89
CA MET A 93 5.04 -4.34 -3.01
C MET A 93 4.61 -5.80 -3.24
N ASN A 94 3.99 -6.06 -4.38
CA ASN A 94 3.46 -7.39 -4.75
C ASN A 94 2.47 -7.97 -3.72
N ALA A 95 1.68 -7.10 -3.10
CA ALA A 95 0.73 -7.48 -2.06
C ALA A 95 -0.71 -7.59 -2.57
N GLY A 96 -0.95 -7.31 -3.86
CA GLY A 96 -2.30 -7.23 -4.43
C GLY A 96 -3.09 -6.00 -3.97
N LEU A 97 -2.52 -5.16 -3.11
CA LEU A 97 -3.11 -3.90 -2.67
C LEU A 97 -2.51 -2.75 -3.48
N TYR A 98 -3.32 -1.75 -3.78
CA TYR A 98 -2.89 -0.55 -4.51
C TYR A 98 -3.21 0.72 -3.72
N ILE A 99 -2.56 1.82 -4.08
CA ILE A 99 -2.75 3.13 -3.47
C ILE A 99 -4.03 3.77 -4.00
N THR A 100 -4.88 4.24 -3.08
CA THR A 100 -6.09 5.02 -3.35
C THR A 100 -5.98 6.47 -2.87
N GLY A 101 -4.94 6.80 -2.12
CA GLY A 101 -4.65 8.13 -1.64
C GLY A 101 -3.22 8.26 -1.11
N TYR A 102 -2.73 9.49 -1.06
CA TYR A 102 -1.46 9.80 -0.38
C TYR A 102 -1.49 11.21 0.22
N ARG A 103 -0.65 11.40 1.25
CA ARG A 103 -0.44 12.70 1.90
C ARG A 103 1.05 13.00 1.91
N LEU A 104 1.38 14.27 1.75
CA LEU A 104 2.74 14.82 1.85
C LEU A 104 2.78 15.85 2.97
N ALA A 105 3.86 15.87 3.73
CA ALA A 105 4.13 16.88 4.75
C ALA A 105 5.60 17.28 4.71
N PHE A 106 5.89 18.54 5.03
CA PHE A 106 7.25 19.09 5.02
C PHE A 106 7.58 19.65 6.39
N PHE A 107 8.72 19.27 6.90
CA PHE A 107 9.22 19.77 8.18
C PHE A 107 10.64 20.31 8.00
N ARG A 108 11.01 21.30 8.79
CA ARG A 108 12.39 21.77 8.80
C ARG A 108 13.31 20.65 9.25
N LYS A 109 14.54 20.64 8.74
CA LYS A 109 15.56 19.70 9.19
C LYS A 109 15.71 19.75 10.71
N GLY A 110 15.60 18.57 11.34
CA GLY A 110 15.68 18.42 12.79
C GLY A 110 14.31 18.40 13.50
N ASP A 111 13.26 18.87 12.86
CA ASP A 111 11.91 18.71 13.40
C ASP A 111 11.42 17.27 13.17
N VAL A 112 10.85 16.66 14.19
CA VAL A 112 10.29 15.31 14.14
C VAL A 112 8.77 15.44 14.31
N PRO A 113 7.96 15.08 13.29
CA PRO A 113 6.52 15.10 13.44
C PRO A 113 6.05 14.00 14.41
N ASP A 114 4.95 14.29 15.11
CA ASP A 114 4.28 13.31 15.99
C ASP A 114 3.39 12.39 15.13
N VAL A 115 4.03 11.45 14.47
CA VAL A 115 3.38 10.47 13.58
C VAL A 115 4.07 9.11 13.70
N SER A 116 3.37 8.03 13.35
CA SER A 116 3.97 6.69 13.31
C SER A 116 4.83 6.51 12.06
N PHE A 117 6.03 5.99 12.25
CA PHE A 117 6.96 5.59 11.19
C PHE A 117 7.00 4.07 10.98
N GLU A 118 6.20 3.33 11.71
CA GLU A 118 6.09 1.87 11.56
C GLU A 118 5.21 1.51 10.35
N ASN A 119 5.50 0.36 9.74
CA ASN A 119 4.73 -0.18 8.64
C ASN A 119 4.58 0.77 7.43
N THR A 120 5.67 1.45 7.06
CA THR A 120 5.69 2.26 5.83
C THR A 120 5.48 1.41 4.59
N VAL A 121 5.88 0.14 4.63
CA VAL A 121 5.59 -0.87 3.61
C VAL A 121 4.75 -1.97 4.24
N VAL A 122 3.51 -2.10 3.79
CA VAL A 122 2.62 -3.19 4.16
C VAL A 122 2.96 -4.39 3.28
N SER A 123 3.42 -5.47 3.92
CA SER A 123 3.70 -6.72 3.21
C SER A 123 2.40 -7.43 2.87
N ALA A 124 2.40 -8.16 1.75
CA ALA A 124 1.34 -9.12 1.47
C ALA A 124 1.19 -10.07 2.66
N HIS A 125 0.00 -10.20 3.13
CA HIS A 125 -0.32 -11.37 3.91
C HIS A 125 -0.37 -12.55 2.93
N PRO A 126 0.37 -13.65 3.16
CA PRO A 126 0.18 -14.81 2.30
C PRO A 126 -1.28 -15.25 2.38
N ASP A 127 -1.87 -15.63 1.23
CA ASP A 127 -3.15 -16.35 1.24
C ASP A 127 -3.07 -17.50 2.25
N GLY A 128 -3.98 -17.55 3.17
CA GLY A 128 -3.98 -18.64 4.12
C GLY A 128 -4.47 -18.27 5.53
N ILE A 129 -4.11 -19.17 6.45
CA ILE A 129 -4.52 -19.05 7.84
C ILE A 129 -3.74 -17.96 8.55
N GLN A 130 -4.47 -17.08 9.20
CA GLN A 130 -3.95 -16.05 10.10
C GLN A 130 -4.70 -16.11 11.43
N TYR A 131 -4.05 -15.68 12.50
CA TYR A 131 -4.68 -15.53 13.81
C TYR A 131 -4.85 -14.03 14.08
N ILE A 132 -6.09 -13.54 14.02
CA ILE A 132 -6.45 -12.14 14.23
C ILE A 132 -7.33 -12.07 15.48
N ASP A 133 -6.93 -11.25 16.44
CA ASP A 133 -7.62 -11.12 17.74
C ASP A 133 -7.89 -12.47 18.44
N GLY A 134 -6.94 -13.41 18.28
CA GLY A 134 -7.02 -14.76 18.85
C GLY A 134 -7.95 -15.73 18.11
N ALA A 135 -8.59 -15.30 17.04
CA ALA A 135 -9.42 -16.14 16.17
C ALA A 135 -8.64 -16.58 14.91
N MET A 136 -8.80 -17.86 14.56
CA MET A 136 -8.27 -18.39 13.31
C MET A 136 -9.12 -17.90 12.13
N ARG A 137 -8.49 -17.32 11.13
CA ARG A 137 -9.12 -16.80 9.91
C ARG A 137 -8.34 -17.21 8.66
N TYR A 138 -9.03 -17.47 7.56
CA TYR A 138 -8.41 -17.60 6.24
C TYR A 138 -8.58 -16.28 5.49
N ILE A 139 -7.48 -15.61 5.19
CA ILE A 139 -7.45 -14.29 4.57
C ILE A 139 -6.73 -14.39 3.22
N HIS A 140 -7.24 -13.70 2.21
CA HIS A 140 -6.52 -13.51 0.94
C HIS A 140 -5.30 -12.61 1.12
N GLY A 141 -4.32 -12.72 0.21
CA GLY A 141 -3.11 -11.91 0.22
C GLY A 141 -3.35 -10.40 0.12
N ASP A 142 -4.51 -10.00 -0.40
CA ASP A 142 -4.97 -8.60 -0.45
C ASP A 142 -5.69 -8.14 0.83
N GLY A 143 -5.73 -9.00 1.87
CA GLY A 143 -6.42 -8.72 3.12
C GLY A 143 -7.93 -8.93 3.08
N SER A 144 -8.51 -9.31 1.95
CA SER A 144 -9.94 -9.58 1.84
C SER A 144 -10.34 -10.90 2.52
N ASN A 145 -11.59 -10.99 2.92
CA ASN A 145 -12.15 -12.18 3.53
C ASN A 145 -12.33 -13.32 2.52
N PHE A 146 -11.99 -14.52 2.92
CA PHE A 146 -12.14 -15.73 2.13
C PHE A 146 -13.46 -16.45 2.45
N THR A 147 -14.17 -16.89 1.41
CA THR A 147 -15.30 -17.82 1.54
C THR A 147 -15.10 -18.98 0.57
N GLY A 148 -15.08 -20.20 1.09
CA GLY A 148 -14.85 -21.39 0.29
C GLY A 148 -14.07 -22.47 1.02
N TRP A 149 -13.58 -23.45 0.25
CA TRP A 149 -12.77 -24.55 0.77
C TRP A 149 -11.29 -24.17 0.84
N GLY A 150 -10.72 -24.18 2.04
CA GLY A 150 -9.30 -23.97 2.30
C GLY A 150 -8.65 -25.15 3.03
N TRP A 151 -7.31 -25.25 2.96
CA TRP A 151 -6.54 -26.29 3.61
C TRP A 151 -5.85 -25.73 4.87
N ILE A 152 -5.89 -26.50 5.96
CA ILE A 152 -5.12 -26.27 7.18
C ILE A 152 -4.28 -27.50 7.43
N GLY A 153 -3.00 -27.44 7.14
CA GLY A 153 -2.15 -28.62 7.15
C GLY A 153 -2.66 -29.65 6.12
N ASN A 154 -3.07 -30.83 6.58
CA ASN A 154 -3.59 -31.90 5.75
C ASN A 154 -5.15 -31.96 5.76
N ASP A 155 -5.80 -31.11 6.52
CA ASP A 155 -7.26 -31.10 6.68
C ASP A 155 -7.91 -30.01 5.85
N ARG A 156 -9.10 -30.29 5.32
CA ARG A 156 -9.89 -29.35 4.50
C ARG A 156 -11.03 -28.78 5.33
N TYR A 157 -11.13 -27.44 5.32
CA TYR A 157 -12.15 -26.69 6.04
C TYR A 157 -12.93 -25.82 5.08
N TYR A 158 -14.20 -25.59 5.39
CA TYR A 158 -14.98 -24.58 4.70
C TYR A 158 -14.98 -23.30 5.54
N PHE A 159 -14.78 -22.16 4.88
CA PHE A 159 -14.76 -20.84 5.51
C PHE A 159 -15.92 -20.01 4.99
N VAL A 160 -16.52 -19.22 5.86
CA VAL A 160 -17.49 -18.18 5.53
C VAL A 160 -17.00 -16.89 6.14
N ASP A 161 -16.80 -15.87 5.30
CA ASP A 161 -16.30 -14.57 5.74
C ASP A 161 -15.02 -14.69 6.57
N SER A 162 -14.10 -15.52 6.11
CA SER A 162 -12.82 -15.88 6.73
C SER A 162 -12.87 -16.79 7.96
N TYR A 163 -14.02 -17.05 8.54
CA TYR A 163 -14.14 -17.92 9.73
C TYR A 163 -14.38 -19.37 9.34
N PRO A 164 -13.67 -20.33 9.96
CA PRO A 164 -13.93 -21.74 9.73
C PRO A 164 -15.32 -22.12 10.26
N VAL A 165 -16.09 -22.81 9.45
CA VAL A 165 -17.43 -23.26 9.84
C VAL A 165 -17.31 -24.56 10.63
N THR A 166 -18.04 -24.65 11.74
CA THR A 166 -18.07 -25.83 12.59
C THR A 166 -19.45 -26.47 12.59
N GLY A 167 -19.51 -27.76 12.89
CA GLY A 167 -20.75 -28.51 12.89
C GLY A 167 -21.23 -28.94 11.50
N TRP A 168 -22.43 -29.44 11.41
CA TRP A 168 -23.02 -29.88 10.15
C TRP A 168 -23.45 -28.70 9.31
N GLN A 169 -22.99 -28.66 8.08
CA GLN A 169 -23.29 -27.60 7.11
C GLN A 169 -23.83 -28.19 5.82
N TYR A 170 -24.70 -27.42 5.15
CA TYR A 170 -25.10 -27.71 3.78
C TYR A 170 -24.27 -26.82 2.84
N ILE A 171 -23.37 -27.43 2.09
CA ILE A 171 -22.49 -26.74 1.16
C ILE A 171 -22.70 -27.35 -0.21
N ASP A 172 -23.10 -26.54 -1.20
CA ASP A 172 -23.39 -26.98 -2.57
C ASP A 172 -24.41 -28.11 -2.65
N GLY A 173 -25.38 -28.15 -1.73
CA GLY A 173 -26.42 -29.18 -1.67
C GLY A 173 -26.00 -30.50 -1.00
N TYR A 174 -24.79 -30.58 -0.47
CA TYR A 174 -24.28 -31.74 0.29
C TYR A 174 -24.17 -31.42 1.78
N LYS A 175 -24.38 -32.46 2.61
CA LYS A 175 -24.30 -32.35 4.08
C LYS A 175 -23.06 -33.02 4.60
#